data_03f7500214dc68bc53c0346cd67fbdd7
#
_entry.id   03f7500214dc68bc53c0346cd67fbdd7
#
_cell.length_a   1.000
_cell.length_b   1.000
_cell.length_c   1.000
_cell.angle_alpha   90.00
_cell.angle_beta   90.00
_cell.angle_gamma   90.00
#
_symmetry.space_group_name_H-M   'P 1'
#
loop_
_entity.id
_entity.type
_entity.pdbx_description
1 polymer ?
#
loop_
_entity_poly.entity_id
_entity_poly.type
_entity_poly.pdbx_seq_one_letter_code
_entity_poly.pdbx_strand_id
1 'polypeptide(L)'
;ITMTSNIPSAMSEVTDQWLIEKISGHPDFANKAIKSIERKTVGEGIGQVGEFNQVMVETEDGEQTKLFLKLRAPIEGMHAVALRYKMYEKEVRFYNELAAQTDVRTPKVIYADYEPETENVALLMEYMEGWTSPDQLTGASHDQTIAAIKQLTAINAPFWGRTADLPWLPTMQTDYMQLTIGDMQACKDIFWER
;
A
#
# COMPACT_ATOMS: atom_id res chain seq x y z
N ILE A 1 -5.98 -29.28 -4.32
CA ILE A 1 -6.41 -28.68 -3.04
C ILE A 1 -6.33 -27.19 -3.29
N THR A 2 -7.48 -26.54 -3.51
CA THR A 2 -7.55 -25.09 -3.62
C THR A 2 -7.24 -24.53 -2.24
N MET A 3 -6.07 -23.91 -2.06
CA MET A 3 -5.81 -23.15 -0.84
C MET A 3 -6.79 -21.99 -0.81
N THR A 4 -7.62 -21.91 0.21
CA THR A 4 -8.47 -20.74 0.43
C THR A 4 -7.58 -19.62 0.95
N SER A 5 -7.44 -18.56 0.15
CA SER A 5 -6.75 -17.35 0.57
C SER A 5 -7.37 -16.78 1.85
N ASN A 6 -6.53 -16.34 2.77
CA ASN A 6 -6.96 -15.59 3.95
C ASN A 6 -7.10 -14.09 3.66
N ILE A 7 -6.73 -13.65 2.47
CA ILE A 7 -6.81 -12.28 2.00
C ILE A 7 -7.85 -12.20 0.89
N PRO A 8 -8.89 -11.35 1.00
CA PRO A 8 -9.88 -11.15 -0.07
C PRO A 8 -9.22 -10.68 -1.38
N SER A 9 -9.65 -11.24 -2.50
CA SER A 9 -9.15 -10.85 -3.82
C SER A 9 -9.80 -9.58 -4.37
N ALA A 10 -10.99 -9.24 -3.84
CA ALA A 10 -11.76 -8.06 -4.23
C ALA A 10 -12.56 -7.50 -3.05
N MET A 11 -12.96 -6.25 -3.12
CA MET A 11 -13.76 -5.60 -2.06
C MET A 11 -15.11 -6.27 -1.83
N SER A 12 -15.70 -6.92 -2.83
CA SER A 12 -16.93 -7.68 -2.69
C SER A 12 -16.80 -8.92 -1.80
N GLU A 13 -15.59 -9.43 -1.60
CA GLU A 13 -15.30 -10.58 -0.74
C GLU A 13 -14.95 -10.17 0.70
N VAL A 14 -14.72 -8.89 0.95
CA VAL A 14 -14.44 -8.37 2.29
C VAL A 14 -15.69 -8.49 3.14
N THR A 15 -15.61 -9.25 4.23
CA THR A 15 -16.70 -9.40 5.21
C THR A 15 -16.40 -8.57 6.45
N ASP A 16 -17.44 -8.19 7.18
CA ASP A 16 -17.27 -7.51 8.48
C ASP A 16 -16.53 -8.41 9.47
N GLN A 17 -16.77 -9.72 9.43
CA GLN A 17 -16.06 -10.69 10.26
C GLN A 17 -14.55 -10.68 9.99
N TRP A 18 -14.13 -10.63 8.71
CA TRP A 18 -12.73 -10.54 8.34
C TRP A 18 -12.09 -9.23 8.86
N LEU A 19 -12.78 -8.10 8.68
CA LEU A 19 -12.32 -6.80 9.18
C LEU A 19 -12.19 -6.80 10.70
N ILE A 20 -13.20 -7.29 11.42
CA ILE A 20 -13.18 -7.39 12.89
C ILE A 20 -11.97 -8.21 13.35
N GLU A 21 -11.71 -9.36 12.71
CA GLU A 21 -10.56 -10.21 13.05
C GLU A 21 -9.24 -9.45 12.90
N LYS A 22 -9.05 -8.77 11.75
CA LYS A 22 -7.79 -8.04 11.49
C LYS A 22 -7.63 -6.81 12.37
N ILE A 23 -8.69 -6.06 12.62
CA ILE A 23 -8.70 -4.88 13.50
C ILE A 23 -8.45 -5.27 14.95
N SER A 24 -9.16 -6.28 15.47
CA SER A 24 -9.02 -6.72 16.87
C SER A 24 -7.64 -7.33 17.16
N GLY A 25 -6.92 -7.78 16.15
CA GLY A 25 -5.54 -8.25 16.27
C GLY A 25 -4.52 -7.14 16.53
N HIS A 26 -4.89 -5.88 16.28
CA HIS A 26 -3.98 -4.75 16.48
C HIS A 26 -4.06 -4.24 17.94
N PRO A 27 -2.92 -3.87 18.57
CA PRO A 27 -2.88 -3.42 19.98
C PRO A 27 -3.84 -2.27 20.32
N ASP A 28 -4.08 -1.34 19.42
CA ASP A 28 -5.00 -0.22 19.63
C ASP A 28 -6.46 -0.64 19.82
N PHE A 29 -6.82 -1.83 19.34
CA PHE A 29 -8.16 -2.37 19.35
C PHE A 29 -8.29 -3.64 20.21
N ALA A 30 -7.20 -4.14 20.78
CA ALA A 30 -7.16 -5.43 21.50
C ALA A 30 -8.19 -5.57 22.65
N ASN A 31 -8.60 -4.44 23.24
CA ASN A 31 -9.57 -4.41 24.34
C ASN A 31 -10.85 -3.66 23.97
N LYS A 32 -11.09 -3.40 22.69
CA LYS A 32 -12.27 -2.67 22.21
C LYS A 32 -13.22 -3.61 21.50
N ALA A 33 -14.45 -3.72 22.01
CA ALA A 33 -15.51 -4.42 21.30
C ALA A 33 -15.99 -3.58 20.13
N ILE A 34 -15.92 -4.12 18.90
CA ILE A 34 -16.39 -3.46 17.69
C ILE A 34 -17.90 -3.63 17.61
N LYS A 35 -18.62 -2.52 17.55
CA LYS A 35 -20.07 -2.45 17.45
C LYS A 35 -20.55 -2.51 16.01
N SER A 36 -19.93 -1.73 15.12
CA SER A 36 -20.31 -1.68 13.70
C SER A 36 -19.14 -1.32 12.81
N ILE A 37 -19.24 -1.76 11.55
CA ILE A 37 -18.32 -1.40 10.46
C ILE A 37 -19.15 -0.90 9.28
N GLU A 38 -18.80 0.27 8.78
CA GLU A 38 -19.34 0.81 7.54
C GLU A 38 -18.22 0.96 6.50
N ARG A 39 -18.51 0.63 5.25
CA ARG A 39 -17.55 0.70 4.14
C ARG A 39 -18.04 1.63 3.05
N LYS A 40 -17.14 2.44 2.51
CA LYS A 40 -17.42 3.32 1.38
C LYS A 40 -16.27 3.23 0.38
N THR A 41 -16.58 2.94 -0.87
CA THR A 41 -15.59 2.99 -1.96
C THR A 41 -15.07 4.41 -2.12
N VAL A 42 -13.76 4.54 -2.24
CA VAL A 42 -13.08 5.83 -2.41
C VAL A 42 -12.05 5.72 -3.55
N GLY A 43 -11.73 6.84 -4.18
CA GLY A 43 -10.68 6.88 -5.19
C GLY A 43 -11.04 6.22 -6.52
N GLU A 44 -12.32 6.15 -6.90
CA GLU A 44 -12.71 5.68 -8.22
C GLU A 44 -11.96 6.44 -9.32
N GLY A 45 -11.23 5.71 -10.17
CA GLY A 45 -10.45 6.27 -11.27
C GLY A 45 -9.09 6.88 -10.88
N ILE A 46 -8.71 6.93 -9.60
CA ILE A 46 -7.45 7.55 -9.15
C ILE A 46 -6.36 6.50 -8.86
N GLY A 47 -6.72 5.32 -8.41
CA GLY A 47 -5.77 4.25 -8.06
C GLY A 47 -5.61 3.22 -9.17
N GLN A 48 -4.46 3.21 -9.84
CA GLN A 48 -4.21 2.23 -10.91
C GLN A 48 -3.77 0.85 -10.39
N VAL A 49 -3.17 0.77 -9.22
CA VAL A 49 -2.57 -0.47 -8.66
C VAL A 49 -3.26 -0.98 -7.40
N GLY A 50 -4.51 -0.63 -7.17
CA GLY A 50 -5.29 -1.11 -6.02
C GLY A 50 -6.76 -0.76 -6.10
N GLU A 51 -7.57 -1.47 -5.32
CA GLU A 51 -8.96 -1.15 -5.01
C GLU A 51 -9.02 -0.61 -3.59
N PHE A 52 -9.82 0.42 -3.34
CA PHE A 52 -9.77 1.18 -2.09
C PHE A 52 -11.14 1.37 -1.46
N ASN A 53 -11.20 1.20 -0.13
CA ASN A 53 -12.35 1.56 0.68
C ASN A 53 -11.95 2.38 1.91
N GLN A 54 -12.77 3.36 2.25
CA GLN A 54 -12.82 3.90 3.59
C GLN A 54 -13.62 2.93 4.47
N VAL A 55 -13.08 2.61 5.63
CA VAL A 55 -13.72 1.76 6.63
C VAL A 55 -13.94 2.60 7.89
N MET A 56 -15.18 2.81 8.28
CA MET A 56 -15.55 3.44 9.54
C MET A 56 -15.81 2.34 10.56
N VAL A 57 -15.07 2.36 11.65
CA VAL A 57 -15.20 1.43 12.78
C VAL A 57 -15.79 2.19 13.95
N GLU A 58 -16.91 1.70 14.51
CA GLU A 58 -17.49 2.19 15.76
C GLU A 58 -17.33 1.10 16.83
N THR A 59 -16.84 1.46 17.99
CA THR A 59 -16.70 0.58 19.15
C THR A 59 -17.90 0.74 20.11
N GLU A 60 -18.11 -0.22 20.99
CA GLU A 60 -19.25 -0.22 21.95
C GLU A 60 -19.23 0.99 22.90
N ASP A 61 -18.05 1.56 23.18
CA ASP A 61 -17.89 2.78 23.98
C ASP A 61 -18.14 4.08 23.18
N GLY A 62 -18.49 3.96 21.88
CA GLY A 62 -18.85 5.06 21.01
C GLY A 62 -17.67 5.76 20.31
N GLU A 63 -16.45 5.23 20.46
CA GLU A 63 -15.32 5.75 19.68
C GLU A 63 -15.48 5.40 18.19
N GLN A 64 -15.21 6.37 17.32
CA GLN A 64 -15.23 6.18 15.88
C GLN A 64 -13.83 6.36 15.30
N THR A 65 -13.39 5.37 14.53
CA THR A 65 -12.09 5.38 13.85
C THR A 65 -12.27 5.18 12.36
N LYS A 66 -11.66 6.08 11.57
CA LYS A 66 -11.60 5.93 10.10
C LYS A 66 -10.33 5.19 9.71
N LEU A 67 -10.48 4.14 8.93
CA LEU A 67 -9.40 3.38 8.34
C LEU A 67 -9.49 3.39 6.82
N PHE A 68 -8.39 3.08 6.17
CA PHE A 68 -8.26 2.94 4.73
C PHE A 68 -7.87 1.49 4.41
N LEU A 69 -8.69 0.81 3.63
CA LEU A 69 -8.41 -0.53 3.14
C LEU A 69 -7.99 -0.47 1.69
N LYS A 70 -6.85 -1.07 1.38
CA LYS A 70 -6.34 -1.28 0.04
C LYS A 70 -6.22 -2.77 -0.23
N LEU A 71 -6.75 -3.22 -1.36
CA LEU A 71 -6.58 -4.55 -1.92
C LEU A 71 -5.84 -4.47 -3.26
N ARG A 72 -5.59 -5.63 -3.87
CA ARG A 72 -4.96 -5.72 -5.20
C ARG A 72 -5.75 -4.96 -6.25
N ALA A 73 -5.11 -4.64 -7.36
CA ALA A 73 -5.77 -3.99 -8.49
C ALA A 73 -6.90 -4.87 -9.05
N PRO A 74 -8.10 -4.30 -9.29
CA PRO A 74 -9.21 -5.04 -9.88
C PRO A 74 -9.05 -5.25 -11.39
N ILE A 75 -8.18 -4.45 -12.04
CA ILE A 75 -7.90 -4.53 -13.47
C ILE A 75 -6.71 -5.47 -13.68
N GLU A 76 -6.92 -6.57 -14.42
CA GLU A 76 -5.93 -7.62 -14.64
C GLU A 76 -4.59 -7.11 -15.17
N GLY A 77 -4.61 -6.18 -16.14
CA GLY A 77 -3.37 -5.58 -16.66
C GLY A 77 -2.57 -4.81 -15.62
N MET A 78 -3.25 -4.10 -14.71
CA MET A 78 -2.61 -3.36 -13.61
C MET A 78 -2.13 -4.30 -12.51
N HIS A 79 -2.88 -5.37 -12.24
CA HIS A 79 -2.46 -6.43 -11.34
C HIS A 79 -1.17 -7.09 -11.85
N ALA A 80 -1.12 -7.48 -13.12
CA ALA A 80 0.08 -8.05 -13.74
C ALA A 80 1.30 -7.12 -13.66
N VAL A 81 1.11 -5.81 -13.84
CA VAL A 81 2.16 -4.80 -13.65
C VAL A 81 2.63 -4.79 -12.20
N ALA A 82 1.71 -4.78 -11.24
CA ALA A 82 2.07 -4.78 -9.82
C ALA A 82 2.87 -6.02 -9.41
N LEU A 83 2.51 -7.19 -9.94
CA LEU A 83 3.25 -8.44 -9.71
C LEU A 83 4.64 -8.39 -10.37
N ARG A 84 4.71 -8.00 -11.65
CA ARG A 84 5.97 -7.89 -12.41
C ARG A 84 7.01 -7.05 -11.66
N TYR A 85 6.59 -5.96 -11.04
CA TYR A 85 7.47 -5.06 -10.30
C TYR A 85 7.49 -5.32 -8.79
N LYS A 86 6.89 -6.42 -8.32
CA LYS A 86 6.79 -6.80 -6.90
C LYS A 86 6.28 -5.66 -6.02
N MET A 87 5.30 -4.90 -6.52
CA MET A 87 4.82 -3.69 -5.84
C MET A 87 4.13 -4.04 -4.53
N TYR A 88 3.28 -5.08 -4.51
CA TYR A 88 2.57 -5.51 -3.31
C TYR A 88 3.52 -6.04 -2.23
N GLU A 89 4.41 -6.97 -2.61
CA GLU A 89 5.40 -7.51 -1.68
C GLU A 89 6.24 -6.39 -1.05
N LYS A 90 6.76 -5.47 -1.87
CA LYS A 90 7.60 -4.36 -1.40
C LYS A 90 6.85 -3.42 -0.47
N GLU A 91 5.59 -3.11 -0.77
CA GLU A 91 4.77 -2.22 0.04
C GLU A 91 4.48 -2.83 1.40
N VAL A 92 4.06 -4.09 1.46
CA VAL A 92 3.82 -4.81 2.71
C VAL A 92 5.09 -4.94 3.54
N ARG A 93 6.19 -5.33 2.91
CA ARG A 93 7.48 -5.45 3.61
C ARG A 93 8.00 -4.11 4.12
N PHE A 94 7.81 -3.03 3.37
CA PHE A 94 8.15 -1.70 3.86
C PHE A 94 7.44 -1.40 5.18
N TYR A 95 6.12 -1.58 5.25
CA TYR A 95 5.37 -1.30 6.47
C TYR A 95 5.74 -2.22 7.62
N ASN A 96 5.94 -3.51 7.36
CA ASN A 96 6.22 -4.50 8.40
C ASN A 96 7.68 -4.47 8.90
N GLU A 97 8.65 -4.16 8.02
CA GLU A 97 10.07 -4.31 8.33
C GLU A 97 10.80 -2.98 8.47
N LEU A 98 10.41 -1.92 7.72
CA LEU A 98 11.21 -0.71 7.58
C LEU A 98 10.56 0.54 8.17
N ALA A 99 9.25 0.68 8.08
CA ALA A 99 8.56 1.93 8.43
C ALA A 99 8.90 2.40 9.86
N ALA A 100 8.93 1.48 10.83
CA ALA A 100 9.28 1.79 12.22
C ALA A 100 10.75 2.17 12.43
N GLN A 101 11.61 1.98 11.43
CA GLN A 101 13.05 2.33 11.48
C GLN A 101 13.33 3.68 10.80
N THR A 102 12.30 4.38 10.33
CA THR A 102 12.42 5.65 9.61
C THR A 102 11.64 6.75 10.31
N ASP A 103 12.05 8.00 10.07
CA ASP A 103 11.31 9.20 10.50
C ASP A 103 10.34 9.69 9.41
N VAL A 104 10.15 8.91 8.33
CA VAL A 104 9.19 9.26 7.30
C VAL A 104 7.77 9.15 7.83
N ARG A 105 6.95 10.15 7.56
CA ARG A 105 5.55 10.08 7.97
C ARG A 105 4.76 9.14 7.05
N THR A 106 4.30 8.06 7.64
CA THR A 106 3.42 7.07 7.01
C THR A 106 2.08 7.00 7.75
N PRO A 107 1.00 6.51 7.11
CA PRO A 107 -0.19 6.12 7.85
C PRO A 107 0.15 5.00 8.83
N LYS A 108 -0.50 5.00 9.99
CA LYS A 108 -0.40 3.90 10.94
C LYS A 108 -1.04 2.65 10.34
N VAL A 109 -0.29 1.56 10.29
CA VAL A 109 -0.79 0.29 9.73
C VAL A 109 -1.41 -0.55 10.83
N ILE A 110 -2.64 -1.01 10.58
CA ILE A 110 -3.39 -1.93 11.44
C ILE A 110 -3.14 -3.38 11.01
N TYR A 111 -3.12 -3.62 9.70
CA TYR A 111 -2.82 -4.92 9.11
C TYR A 111 -2.19 -4.74 7.74
N ALA A 112 -1.14 -5.49 7.46
CA ALA A 112 -0.48 -5.52 6.16
C ALA A 112 0.00 -6.94 5.89
N ASP A 113 -0.49 -7.52 4.79
CA ASP A 113 -0.09 -8.87 4.38
C ASP A 113 -0.16 -9.04 2.87
N TYR A 114 0.68 -9.92 2.35
CA TYR A 114 0.74 -10.34 0.96
C TYR A 114 0.94 -11.85 0.89
N GLU A 115 0.09 -12.52 0.14
CA GLU A 115 0.06 -13.97 -0.02
C GLU A 115 0.56 -14.33 -1.43
N PRO A 116 1.82 -14.78 -1.57
CA PRO A 116 2.43 -15.05 -2.88
C PRO A 116 1.69 -16.11 -3.71
N GLU A 117 1.07 -17.09 -3.06
CA GLU A 117 0.39 -18.22 -3.72
C GLU A 117 -0.90 -17.80 -4.42
N THR A 118 -1.57 -16.80 -3.92
CA THR A 118 -2.83 -16.25 -4.46
C THR A 118 -2.66 -14.88 -5.08
N GLU A 119 -1.48 -14.28 -4.88
CA GLU A 119 -1.14 -12.93 -5.32
C GLU A 119 -2.06 -11.84 -4.73
N ASN A 120 -2.72 -12.16 -3.61
CA ASN A 120 -3.58 -11.23 -2.90
C ASN A 120 -2.78 -10.38 -1.91
N VAL A 121 -3.19 -9.14 -1.77
CA VAL A 121 -2.62 -8.17 -0.82
C VAL A 121 -3.72 -7.45 -0.09
N ALA A 122 -3.52 -7.19 1.19
CA ALA A 122 -4.36 -6.29 1.97
C ALA A 122 -3.51 -5.38 2.84
N LEU A 123 -3.85 -4.11 2.81
CA LEU A 123 -3.30 -3.07 3.67
C LEU A 123 -4.47 -2.35 4.33
N LEU A 124 -4.60 -2.50 5.64
CA LEU A 124 -5.56 -1.77 6.46
C LEU A 124 -4.79 -0.78 7.32
N MET A 125 -5.03 0.50 7.14
CA MET A 125 -4.24 1.55 7.74
C MET A 125 -5.07 2.77 8.16
N GLU A 126 -4.47 3.70 8.86
CA GLU A 126 -5.04 5.00 9.19
C GLU A 126 -5.57 5.71 7.94
N TYR A 127 -6.77 6.26 8.04
CA TYR A 127 -7.29 7.16 7.01
C TYR A 127 -6.67 8.55 7.19
N MET A 128 -5.87 8.99 6.23
CA MET A 128 -5.14 10.27 6.27
C MET A 128 -6.08 11.44 5.99
N GLU A 129 -6.92 11.79 6.97
CA GLU A 129 -7.89 12.88 6.83
C GLU A 129 -7.20 14.24 6.64
N GLY A 130 -7.69 15.03 5.69
CA GLY A 130 -7.13 16.35 5.39
C GLY A 130 -5.85 16.35 4.55
N TRP A 131 -5.35 15.17 4.17
CA TRP A 131 -4.23 15.08 3.24
C TRP A 131 -4.72 15.15 1.79
N THR A 132 -3.98 15.87 0.98
CA THR A 132 -4.25 16.02 -0.46
C THR A 132 -3.04 15.60 -1.28
N SER A 133 -3.28 14.86 -2.36
CA SER A 133 -2.26 14.63 -3.38
C SER A 133 -2.30 15.78 -4.38
N PRO A 134 -1.13 16.32 -4.79
CA PRO A 134 -1.09 17.23 -5.94
C PRO A 134 -1.64 16.55 -7.19
N ASP A 135 -2.29 17.32 -8.04
CA ASP A 135 -2.73 16.85 -9.34
C ASP A 135 -1.51 16.57 -10.24
N GLN A 136 -1.49 15.41 -10.90
CA GLN A 136 -0.35 15.00 -11.74
C GLN A 136 -0.11 15.91 -12.95
N LEU A 137 -1.16 16.57 -13.46
CA LEU A 137 -1.07 17.44 -14.63
C LEU A 137 -0.56 18.83 -14.25
N THR A 138 -0.96 19.33 -13.08
CA THR A 138 -0.51 20.64 -12.57
C THR A 138 0.81 20.57 -11.82
N GLY A 139 1.20 19.37 -11.37
CA GLY A 139 2.44 19.13 -10.66
C GLY A 139 2.42 19.60 -9.20
N ALA A 140 3.58 19.59 -8.56
CA ALA A 140 3.78 20.00 -7.19
C ALA A 140 4.35 21.42 -7.10
N SER A 141 3.93 22.19 -6.10
CA SER A 141 4.52 23.47 -5.79
C SER A 141 5.98 23.32 -5.27
N HIS A 142 6.73 24.41 -5.23
CA HIS A 142 8.09 24.43 -4.65
C HIS A 142 8.09 23.88 -3.21
N ASP A 143 7.18 24.33 -2.37
CA ASP A 143 7.12 23.91 -0.96
C ASP A 143 6.75 22.43 -0.82
N GLN A 144 5.83 21.93 -1.64
CA GLN A 144 5.50 20.50 -1.71
C GLN A 144 6.70 19.68 -2.16
N THR A 145 7.46 20.15 -3.12
CA THR A 145 8.70 19.49 -3.59
C THR A 145 9.74 19.43 -2.48
N ILE A 146 9.98 20.53 -1.77
CA ILE A 146 10.91 20.55 -0.62
C ILE A 146 10.45 19.61 0.49
N ALA A 147 9.15 19.59 0.79
CA ALA A 147 8.60 18.65 1.78
C ALA A 147 8.82 17.18 1.36
N ALA A 148 8.59 16.84 0.10
CA ALA A 148 8.82 15.50 -0.43
C ALA A 148 10.31 15.09 -0.36
N ILE A 149 11.23 16.00 -0.69
CA ILE A 149 12.68 15.73 -0.59
C ILE A 149 13.09 15.46 0.87
N LYS A 150 12.53 16.19 1.83
CA LYS A 150 12.78 15.94 3.26
C LYS A 150 12.30 14.55 3.67
N GLN A 151 11.11 14.12 3.23
CA GLN A 151 10.60 12.77 3.51
C GLN A 151 11.45 11.71 2.81
N LEU A 152 11.91 11.94 1.60
CA LEU A 152 12.84 11.04 0.89
C LEU A 152 14.15 10.86 1.67
N THR A 153 14.67 11.93 2.29
CA THR A 153 15.83 11.85 3.16
C THR A 153 15.52 11.03 4.43
N ALA A 154 14.36 11.25 5.03
CA ALA A 154 13.95 10.53 6.25
C ALA A 154 13.82 9.01 6.02
N ILE A 155 13.39 8.59 4.82
CA ILE A 155 13.31 7.15 4.46
C ILE A 155 14.67 6.56 4.11
N ASN A 156 15.57 7.30 3.46
CA ASN A 156 16.84 6.75 2.96
C ASN A 156 17.96 6.79 4.00
N ALA A 157 18.04 7.82 4.83
CA ALA A 157 19.15 8.03 5.74
C ALA A 157 19.40 6.85 6.71
N PRO A 158 18.37 6.23 7.32
CA PRO A 158 18.58 5.09 8.23
C PRO A 158 19.24 3.86 7.57
N PHE A 159 19.08 3.72 6.24
CA PHE A 159 19.56 2.56 5.48
C PHE A 159 20.79 2.87 4.63
N TRP A 160 21.34 4.07 4.73
CA TRP A 160 22.53 4.45 3.96
C TRP A 160 23.72 3.54 4.30
N GLY A 161 24.23 2.84 3.28
CA GLY A 161 25.32 1.87 3.44
C GLY A 161 24.91 0.53 4.07
N ARG A 162 23.60 0.29 4.35
CA ARG A 162 23.07 -0.91 5.01
C ARG A 162 22.16 -1.75 4.14
N THR A 163 22.13 -1.51 2.84
CA THR A 163 21.25 -2.25 1.90
C THR A 163 21.55 -3.75 1.82
N ALA A 164 22.76 -4.17 2.21
CA ALA A 164 23.10 -5.59 2.32
C ALA A 164 22.29 -6.34 3.40
N ASP A 165 21.79 -5.63 4.41
CA ASP A 165 20.91 -6.17 5.47
C ASP A 165 19.49 -6.47 4.96
N LEU A 166 19.16 -5.99 3.76
CA LEU A 166 17.84 -6.04 3.14
C LEU A 166 17.90 -6.77 1.78
N PRO A 167 18.14 -8.09 1.77
CA PRO A 167 18.39 -8.84 0.53
C PRO A 167 17.20 -8.90 -0.43
N TRP A 168 16.00 -8.55 0.03
CA TRP A 168 14.79 -8.45 -0.80
C TRP A 168 14.68 -7.11 -1.55
N LEU A 169 15.44 -6.08 -1.14
CA LEU A 169 15.46 -4.84 -1.89
C LEU A 169 16.17 -5.05 -3.24
N PRO A 170 15.58 -4.54 -4.31
CA PRO A 170 16.19 -4.67 -5.62
C PRO A 170 17.46 -3.84 -5.73
N THR A 171 18.45 -4.42 -6.37
CA THR A 171 19.62 -3.70 -6.88
C THR A 171 19.52 -3.57 -8.39
N MET A 172 20.36 -2.74 -9.00
CA MET A 172 20.41 -2.60 -10.47
C MET A 172 20.75 -3.92 -11.18
N GLN A 173 21.31 -4.89 -10.48
CA GLN A 173 21.66 -6.21 -11.01
C GLN A 173 20.55 -7.25 -10.87
N THR A 174 19.47 -6.96 -10.16
CA THR A 174 18.35 -7.92 -10.05
C THR A 174 17.61 -8.05 -11.38
N ASP A 175 17.18 -9.27 -11.70
CA ASP A 175 16.55 -9.60 -12.99
C ASP A 175 15.36 -8.67 -13.30
N TYR A 176 14.49 -8.42 -12.32
CA TYR A 176 13.33 -7.57 -12.57
C TYR A 176 13.71 -6.07 -12.76
N MET A 177 14.82 -5.59 -12.19
CA MET A 177 15.32 -4.25 -12.48
C MET A 177 15.88 -4.16 -13.91
N GLN A 178 16.52 -5.21 -14.41
CA GLN A 178 16.94 -5.31 -15.80
C GLN A 178 15.73 -5.33 -16.76
N LEU A 179 14.66 -6.04 -16.39
CA LEU A 179 13.40 -5.98 -17.14
C LEU A 179 12.80 -4.57 -17.15
N THR A 180 12.81 -3.86 -16.01
CA THR A 180 12.34 -2.47 -15.93
C THR A 180 13.11 -1.56 -16.87
N ILE A 181 14.44 -1.68 -16.93
CA ILE A 181 15.29 -0.91 -17.82
C ILE A 181 14.93 -1.19 -19.30
N GLY A 182 14.71 -2.46 -19.65
CA GLY A 182 14.27 -2.85 -20.99
C GLY A 182 12.91 -2.26 -21.37
N ASP A 183 11.94 -2.29 -20.46
CA ASP A 183 10.62 -1.69 -20.65
C ASP A 183 10.72 -0.16 -20.84
N MET A 184 11.56 0.51 -20.04
CA MET A 184 11.78 1.96 -20.19
C MET A 184 12.44 2.31 -21.53
N GLN A 185 13.36 1.49 -22.01
CA GLN A 185 13.98 1.68 -23.33
C GLN A 185 12.96 1.53 -24.47
N ALA A 186 12.12 0.48 -24.40
CA ALA A 186 11.03 0.29 -25.37
C ALA A 186 10.02 1.45 -25.37
N CYS A 187 9.65 1.96 -24.19
CA CYS A 187 8.78 3.13 -24.08
C CYS A 187 9.41 4.40 -24.64
N LYS A 188 10.74 4.56 -24.52
CA LYS A 188 11.46 5.71 -25.06
C LYS A 188 11.29 5.80 -26.58
N ASP A 189 11.46 4.69 -27.28
CA ASP A 189 11.35 4.66 -28.74
C ASP A 189 9.94 5.08 -29.18
N ILE A 190 8.89 4.53 -28.53
CA ILE A 190 7.49 4.93 -28.79
C ILE A 190 7.24 6.42 -28.49
N PHE A 191 7.86 6.97 -27.45
CA PHE A 191 7.68 8.36 -27.06
C PHE A 191 8.30 9.34 -28.05
N TRP A 192 9.46 8.99 -28.64
CA TRP A 192 10.16 9.87 -29.59
C TRP A 192 9.66 9.76 -31.04
N GLU A 193 8.86 8.74 -31.33
CA GLU A 193 8.22 8.58 -32.65
C GLU A 193 6.90 9.37 -32.82
N ARG A 194 6.45 10.07 -31.76
CA ARG A 194 5.24 10.92 -31.76
C ARG A 194 5.61 12.40 -31.78
#